data_4031158eee3f198cbf2e97eef0e57bf4
#
_entry.id   4031158eee3f198cbf2e97eef0e57bf4
#
_cell.length_a   1.000
_cell.length_b   1.000
_cell.length_c   1.000
_cell.angle_alpha   90.00
_cell.angle_beta   90.00
_cell.angle_gamma   90.00
#
_symmetry.space_group_name_H-M   'P 1'
#
loop_
_entity.id
_entity.type
_entity.pdbx_description
1 polymer ?
#
loop_
_entity_poly.entity_id
_entity_poly.type
_entity_poly.pdbx_seq_one_letter_code
_entity_poly.pdbx_strand_id
1 'polypeptide(L)'
;MDLKKSKDSSPRIKIIQKIYNSLMNPETKIEFSKNQYKKFIKDVVTGTIERSELIEETVNKYLNNDIDLKKTDKLLKIILFAAIFELMFKHNNP
;
A
#
# COMPACT_ATOMS: atom_id res chain seq x y z
N MET A 1 4.62 21.20 7.89
CA MET A 1 5.25 20.04 8.49
C MET A 1 6.37 19.53 7.61
N ASP A 2 7.49 19.29 8.21
CA ASP A 2 8.66 18.82 7.48
C ASP A 2 8.80 17.30 7.64
N LEU A 3 8.50 16.58 6.59
CA LEU A 3 8.56 15.13 6.62
C LEU A 3 9.97 14.60 6.78
N LYS A 4 10.96 15.42 6.46
CA LYS A 4 12.34 14.98 6.57
C LYS A 4 12.79 14.83 8.01
N LYS A 5 12.16 15.55 8.92
CA LYS A 5 12.50 15.45 10.34
C LYS A 5 11.95 14.20 10.96
N SER A 6 11.06 13.54 10.29
CA SER A 6 10.42 12.37 10.82
C SER A 6 11.19 11.15 10.38
N LYS A 7 12.30 10.89 11.05
CA LYS A 7 13.04 9.65 10.81
C LYS A 7 12.16 8.47 11.11
N ASP A 8 11.20 8.69 11.98
CA ASP A 8 10.30 7.67 12.44
C ASP A 8 8.95 7.81 11.76
N SER A 9 8.99 8.10 10.46
CA SER A 9 7.75 8.11 9.69
C SER A 9 6.99 6.83 9.95
N SER A 10 5.68 6.97 10.05
CA SER A 10 4.80 5.83 10.22
C SER A 10 5.13 4.76 9.18
N PRO A 11 5.15 3.48 9.56
CA PRO A 11 5.32 2.42 8.58
C PRO A 11 4.32 2.53 7.45
N ARG A 12 3.11 2.99 7.73
CA ARG A 12 2.08 3.12 6.70
C ARG A 12 2.44 4.17 5.67
N ILE A 13 3.07 5.26 6.09
CA ILE A 13 3.52 6.27 5.15
C ILE A 13 4.59 5.69 4.24
N LYS A 14 5.53 4.94 4.82
CA LYS A 14 6.58 4.32 4.02
C LYS A 14 6.01 3.30 3.03
N ILE A 15 5.01 2.55 3.46
CA ILE A 15 4.33 1.59 2.58
C ILE A 15 3.73 2.31 1.38
N ILE A 16 2.98 3.37 1.63
CA ILE A 16 2.33 4.13 0.56
C ILE A 16 3.37 4.70 -0.40
N GLN A 17 4.44 5.27 0.14
CA GLN A 17 5.49 5.85 -0.68
C GLN A 17 6.16 4.81 -1.57
N LYS A 18 6.43 3.63 -1.05
CA LYS A 18 7.10 2.59 -1.82
C LYS A 18 6.19 2.03 -2.90
N ILE A 19 4.91 1.85 -2.61
CA ILE A 19 3.97 1.39 -3.62
C ILE A 19 3.86 2.44 -4.73
N TYR A 20 3.73 3.71 -4.33
CA TYR A 20 3.62 4.80 -5.30
C TYR A 20 4.86 4.84 -6.21
N ASN A 21 6.04 4.75 -5.61
CA ASN A 21 7.27 4.77 -6.39
C ASN A 21 7.37 3.59 -7.34
N SER A 22 6.92 2.43 -6.89
CA SER A 22 6.92 1.24 -7.73
C SER A 22 6.02 1.41 -8.95
N LEU A 23 4.86 2.03 -8.75
CA LEU A 23 3.93 2.27 -9.86
C LEU A 23 4.47 3.31 -10.83
N MET A 24 5.16 4.30 -10.31
CA MET A 24 5.74 5.34 -11.17
C MET A 24 6.98 4.85 -11.91
N ASN A 25 7.73 3.92 -11.30
CA ASN A 25 8.98 3.42 -11.86
C ASN A 25 9.00 1.90 -11.79
N PRO A 26 8.17 1.24 -12.62
CA PRO A 26 8.01 -0.23 -12.50
C PRO A 26 9.29 -1.01 -12.74
N GLU A 27 10.24 -0.42 -13.45
CA GLU A 27 11.49 -1.12 -13.74
C GLU A 27 12.49 -1.03 -12.59
N THR A 28 12.25 -0.14 -11.64
CA THR A 28 13.15 0.04 -10.52
C THR A 28 12.81 -0.96 -9.43
N LYS A 29 13.84 -1.64 -8.94
CA LYS A 29 13.66 -2.59 -7.85
C LYS A 29 13.32 -1.84 -6.57
N ILE A 30 12.35 -2.37 -5.84
CA ILE A 30 11.96 -1.79 -4.56
C ILE A 30 13.00 -2.16 -3.53
N GLU A 31 13.51 -1.14 -2.84
CA GLU A 31 14.48 -1.35 -1.77
C GLU A 31 13.87 -1.02 -0.42
N PHE A 32 14.27 -1.76 0.58
CA PHE A 32 13.78 -1.59 1.93
C PHE A 32 14.94 -1.30 2.87
N SER A 33 14.98 -0.08 3.37
CA SER A 33 16.05 0.31 4.28
C SER A 33 15.86 -0.32 5.65
N LYS A 34 16.92 -0.33 6.42
CA LYS A 34 16.90 -0.89 7.75
C LYS A 34 15.92 -0.11 8.62
N ASN A 35 15.02 -0.84 9.27
CA ASN A 35 13.96 -0.23 10.06
C ASN A 35 13.36 -1.31 10.93
N GLN A 36 12.93 -0.96 12.15
CA GLN A 36 12.34 -1.96 13.02
C GLN A 36 11.07 -2.57 12.46
N TYR A 37 10.42 -1.86 11.54
CA TYR A 37 9.21 -2.38 10.89
C TYR A 37 9.46 -2.87 9.48
N LYS A 38 10.71 -3.15 9.16
CA LYS A 38 11.09 -3.53 7.79
C LYS A 38 10.28 -4.71 7.27
N LYS A 39 10.14 -5.75 8.09
CA LYS A 39 9.41 -6.93 7.67
C LYS A 39 7.96 -6.61 7.37
N PHE A 40 7.32 -5.84 8.23
CA PHE A 40 5.94 -5.45 8.03
C PHE A 40 5.79 -4.61 6.77
N ILE A 41 6.67 -3.63 6.59
CA ILE A 41 6.63 -2.77 5.42
C ILE A 41 6.79 -3.58 4.15
N LYS A 42 7.79 -4.47 4.15
CA LYS A 42 8.04 -5.30 2.98
C LYS A 42 6.87 -6.21 2.67
N ASP A 43 6.30 -6.84 3.69
CA ASP A 43 5.18 -7.74 3.50
C ASP A 43 3.98 -7.02 2.90
N VAL A 44 3.66 -5.84 3.42
CA VAL A 44 2.49 -5.12 2.93
C VAL A 44 2.73 -4.55 1.53
N VAL A 45 3.90 -4.00 1.28
CA VAL A 45 4.22 -3.46 -0.05
C VAL A 45 4.16 -4.57 -1.10
N THR A 46 4.90 -5.64 -0.87
CA THR A 46 4.97 -6.74 -1.83
C THR A 46 3.62 -7.41 -1.99
N GLY A 47 2.96 -7.66 -0.87
CA GLY A 47 1.67 -8.34 -0.90
C GLY A 47 0.60 -7.53 -1.61
N THR A 48 0.57 -6.23 -1.39
CA THR A 48 -0.40 -5.37 -2.05
C THR A 48 -0.18 -5.37 -3.56
N ILE A 49 1.07 -5.28 -3.98
CA ILE A 49 1.40 -5.28 -5.40
C ILE A 49 1.07 -6.62 -6.02
N GLU A 50 1.48 -7.70 -5.38
CA GLU A 50 1.27 -9.03 -5.94
C GLU A 50 -0.20 -9.43 -6.00
N ARG A 51 -1.00 -8.90 -5.09
CA ARG A 51 -2.42 -9.25 -5.02
C ARG A 51 -3.33 -8.12 -5.48
N SER A 52 -2.79 -7.20 -6.26
CA SER A 52 -3.58 -6.04 -6.71
C SER A 52 -4.82 -6.45 -7.49
N GLU A 53 -4.73 -7.49 -8.30
CA GLU A 53 -5.88 -7.94 -9.07
C GLU A 53 -6.99 -8.47 -8.16
N LEU A 54 -6.59 -9.27 -7.17
CA LEU A 54 -7.56 -9.80 -6.21
C LEU A 54 -8.20 -8.68 -5.40
N ILE A 55 -7.40 -7.72 -5.00
CA ILE A 55 -7.90 -6.58 -4.25
C ILE A 55 -8.87 -5.77 -5.09
N GLU A 56 -8.52 -5.56 -6.37
CA GLU A 56 -9.40 -4.83 -7.27
C GLU A 56 -10.73 -5.54 -7.45
N GLU A 57 -10.69 -6.86 -7.59
CA GLU A 57 -11.91 -7.65 -7.69
C GLU A 57 -12.77 -7.50 -6.44
N THR A 58 -12.10 -7.49 -5.28
CA THR A 58 -12.81 -7.35 -4.02
C THR A 58 -13.49 -5.99 -3.93
N VAL A 59 -12.78 -4.94 -4.31
CA VAL A 59 -13.35 -3.59 -4.32
C VAL A 59 -14.56 -3.52 -5.25
N ASN A 60 -14.40 -4.05 -6.46
CA ASN A 60 -15.49 -4.00 -7.43
C ASN A 60 -16.70 -4.81 -6.99
N LYS A 61 -16.46 -5.91 -6.31
CA LYS A 61 -17.55 -6.78 -5.88
C LYS A 61 -18.34 -6.18 -4.72
N TYR A 62 -17.66 -5.58 -3.77
CA TYR A 62 -18.29 -5.15 -2.52
C TYR A 62 -18.46 -3.65 -2.38
N LEU A 63 -17.69 -2.87 -3.12
CA LEU A 63 -17.68 -1.41 -2.96
C LEU A 63 -17.96 -0.66 -4.24
N ASN A 64 -18.37 -1.35 -5.31
CA ASN A 64 -18.50 -0.70 -6.61
C ASN A 64 -19.56 0.40 -6.63
N ASN A 65 -20.51 0.38 -5.71
CA ASN A 65 -21.51 1.44 -5.63
C ASN A 65 -21.00 2.67 -4.89
N ASP A 66 -19.95 2.49 -4.12
CA ASP A 66 -19.40 3.57 -3.29
C ASP A 66 -18.10 4.13 -3.83
N ILE A 67 -17.37 3.31 -4.59
CA ILE A 67 -16.05 3.68 -5.08
C ILE A 67 -15.94 3.34 -6.55
N ASP A 68 -15.56 4.32 -7.35
CA ASP A 68 -15.26 4.11 -8.76
C ASP A 68 -13.76 4.20 -8.92
N LEU A 69 -13.10 3.05 -9.05
CA LEU A 69 -11.65 2.99 -9.13
C LEU A 69 -11.09 3.75 -10.32
N LYS A 70 -11.85 3.85 -11.39
CA LYS A 70 -11.39 4.56 -12.57
C LYS A 70 -11.29 6.06 -12.33
N LYS A 71 -12.12 6.57 -11.42
CA LYS A 71 -12.14 7.98 -11.09
C LYS A 71 -11.42 8.31 -9.79
N THR A 72 -10.93 7.28 -9.12
CA THR A 72 -10.25 7.48 -7.85
C THR A 72 -8.82 7.94 -8.07
N ASP A 73 -8.42 8.95 -7.31
CA ASP A 73 -7.05 9.42 -7.36
C ASP A 73 -6.06 8.29 -7.06
N LYS A 74 -4.93 8.30 -7.77
CA LYS A 74 -3.95 7.24 -7.64
C LYS A 74 -3.47 7.03 -6.21
N LEU A 75 -3.16 8.11 -5.52
CA LEU A 75 -2.68 8.00 -4.15
C LEU A 75 -3.74 7.41 -3.24
N LEU A 76 -4.97 7.88 -3.40
CA LEU A 76 -6.09 7.38 -2.61
C LEU A 76 -6.32 5.90 -2.90
N LYS A 77 -6.17 5.51 -4.16
CA LYS A 77 -6.32 4.11 -4.56
C LYS A 77 -5.27 3.24 -3.88
N ILE A 78 -4.03 3.72 -3.81
CA ILE A 78 -2.95 2.99 -3.15
C ILE A 78 -3.26 2.82 -1.66
N ILE A 79 -3.72 3.87 -1.02
CA ILE A 79 -4.08 3.82 0.39
C ILE A 79 -5.18 2.78 0.61
N LEU A 80 -6.18 2.79 -0.24
CA LEU A 80 -7.28 1.84 -0.17
C LEU A 80 -6.79 0.41 -0.34
N PHE A 81 -5.96 0.17 -1.35
CA PHE A 81 -5.46 -1.17 -1.63
C PHE A 81 -4.61 -1.70 -0.47
N ALA A 82 -3.74 -0.87 0.08
CA ALA A 82 -2.92 -1.30 1.21
C ALA A 82 -3.78 -1.63 2.42
N ALA A 83 -4.80 -0.82 2.68
CA ALA A 83 -5.70 -1.06 3.80
C ALA A 83 -6.47 -2.37 3.62
N ILE A 84 -6.94 -2.62 2.42
CA ILE A 84 -7.67 -3.86 2.13
C ILE A 84 -6.76 -5.06 2.25
N PHE A 85 -5.51 -4.94 1.77
CA PHE A 85 -4.56 -6.03 1.93
C PHE A 85 -4.38 -6.38 3.39
N GLU A 86 -4.21 -5.38 4.24
CA GLU A 86 -4.04 -5.64 5.68
C GLU A 86 -5.27 -6.32 6.26
N LEU A 87 -6.45 -5.89 5.88
CA LEU A 87 -7.68 -6.50 6.39
C LEU A 87 -7.81 -7.95 5.95
N MET A 88 -7.42 -8.26 4.72
CA MET A 88 -7.56 -9.60 4.18
C MET A 88 -6.48 -10.56 4.67
N PHE A 89 -5.27 -10.08 4.83
CA PHE A 89 -4.13 -10.95 5.07
C PHE A 89 -3.38 -10.70 6.36
N LYS A 90 -3.63 -9.59 7.01
CA LYS A 90 -2.93 -9.22 8.24
C LYS A 90 -3.86 -8.92 9.40
N HIS A 91 -5.14 -9.23 9.24
CA HIS A 91 -6.12 -8.85 10.27
C HIS A 91 -5.89 -9.54 11.61
N ASN A 92 -5.14 -10.63 11.64
CA ASN A 92 -4.87 -11.33 12.89
C ASN A 92 -3.65 -10.81 13.64
N ASN A 93 -2.94 -9.87 13.04
CA ASN A 93 -1.77 -9.32 13.70
C ASN A 93 -2.20 -8.32 14.75
N PRO A 94 -1.63 -8.39 15.94
CA PRO A 94 -1.96 -7.42 16.97
C PRO A 94 -1.51 -6.03 16.59
#